data_8e587734bde9a1ff9e1eb2474028eb87
#
_entry.id   8e587734bde9a1ff9e1eb2474028eb87
#
_cell.length_a   1.000
_cell.length_b   1.000
_cell.length_c   1.000
_cell.angle_alpha   90.00
_cell.angle_beta   90.00
_cell.angle_gamma   90.00
#
_symmetry.space_group_name_H-M   'P 1'
#
loop_
_entity.id
_entity.type
_entity.pdbx_description
1 polymer ?
#
loop_
_entity_poly.entity_id
_entity_poly.type
_entity_poly.pdbx_seq_one_letter_code
_entity_poly.pdbx_strand_id
1 'polypeptide(L)'
;VIRDCSATIPILGVCLGHQAIGEVFGGKVVRAKKLMHGKTSLVNHSGTEIFAGLPNPLRVMRYHSLIVDSASVPDCLEITATAVDDPSEIHAFRHRSLPVWGVQFHPESILTQCGKELMANFMGLLQ
;
A
#
# COMPACT_ATOMS: atom_id res chain seq x y z
N VAL A 1 14.01 9.82 -7.17
CA VAL A 1 14.59 8.63 -6.52
C VAL A 1 13.84 7.36 -6.93
N ILE A 2 12.49 7.37 -6.82
CA ILE A 2 11.70 6.19 -7.15
C ILE A 2 11.88 5.78 -8.62
N ARG A 3 11.75 6.73 -9.54
CA ARG A 3 11.87 6.46 -10.97
C ARG A 3 13.27 5.98 -11.34
N ASP A 4 14.30 6.58 -10.75
CA ASP A 4 15.69 6.27 -11.07
C ASP A 4 16.14 4.92 -10.49
N CYS A 5 15.60 4.54 -9.32
CA CYS A 5 16.05 3.35 -8.59
C CYS A 5 15.15 2.13 -8.78
N SER A 6 13.89 2.32 -9.24
CA SER A 6 12.88 1.25 -9.23
C SER A 6 13.23 0.04 -10.09
N ALA A 7 14.07 0.21 -11.11
CA ALA A 7 14.48 -0.90 -11.98
C ALA A 7 15.56 -1.80 -11.35
N THR A 8 16.29 -1.29 -10.35
CA THR A 8 17.45 -1.98 -9.78
C THR A 8 17.36 -2.21 -8.29
N ILE A 9 16.54 -1.43 -7.58
CA ILE A 9 16.44 -1.48 -6.11
C ILE A 9 14.99 -1.76 -5.72
N PRO A 10 14.73 -2.83 -4.94
CA PRO A 10 13.38 -3.07 -4.39
C PRO A 10 12.93 -1.91 -3.50
N ILE A 11 11.70 -1.46 -3.67
CA ILE A 11 11.14 -0.31 -2.97
C ILE A 11 9.81 -0.69 -2.33
N LEU A 12 9.68 -0.40 -1.03
CA LEU A 12 8.38 -0.41 -0.34
C LEU A 12 8.09 1.02 0.11
N GLY A 13 7.07 1.64 -0.49
CA GLY A 13 6.60 2.97 -0.09
C GLY A 13 5.53 2.86 0.98
N VAL A 14 5.68 3.62 2.07
CA VAL A 14 4.75 3.62 3.20
C VAL A 14 4.12 5.00 3.31
N CYS A 15 2.80 5.09 3.34
CA CYS A 15 2.01 6.33 3.45
C CYS A 15 2.38 7.35 2.37
N LEU A 16 3.20 8.35 2.66
CA LEU A 16 3.67 9.33 1.67
C LEU A 16 4.47 8.67 0.56
N GLY A 17 5.26 7.64 0.87
CA GLY A 17 6.00 6.88 -0.13
C GLY A 17 5.08 6.13 -1.10
N HIS A 18 3.99 5.56 -0.59
CA HIS A 18 2.95 4.93 -1.41
C HIS A 18 2.33 5.95 -2.39
N GLN A 19 2.01 7.15 -1.88
CA GLN A 19 1.44 8.21 -2.71
C GLN A 19 2.43 8.68 -3.77
N ALA A 20 3.72 8.82 -3.41
CA ALA A 20 4.78 9.20 -4.34
C ALA A 20 4.94 8.16 -5.45
N ILE A 21 4.88 6.87 -5.14
CA ILE A 21 4.92 5.80 -6.13
C ILE A 21 3.74 5.94 -7.10
N GLY A 22 2.53 6.16 -6.55
CA GLY A 22 1.35 6.36 -7.39
C GLY A 22 1.53 7.48 -8.39
N GLU A 23 2.04 8.63 -7.94
CA GLU A 23 2.27 9.80 -8.81
C GLU A 23 3.37 9.56 -9.84
N VAL A 24 4.47 8.93 -9.44
CA VAL A 24 5.60 8.65 -10.35
C VAL A 24 5.15 7.84 -11.56
N PHE A 25 4.25 6.89 -11.35
CA PHE A 25 3.76 6.01 -12.42
C PHE A 25 2.49 6.52 -13.10
N GLY A 26 2.01 7.72 -12.77
CA GLY A 26 0.94 8.40 -13.49
C GLY A 26 -0.40 8.49 -12.79
N GLY A 27 -0.50 8.03 -11.54
CA GLY A 27 -1.71 8.16 -10.75
C GLY A 27 -1.86 9.56 -10.16
N LYS A 28 -3.01 9.82 -9.56
CA LYS A 28 -3.31 11.09 -8.89
C LYS A 28 -3.57 10.87 -7.41
N VAL A 29 -3.08 11.80 -6.58
CA VAL A 29 -3.36 11.81 -5.15
C VAL A 29 -4.50 12.79 -4.90
N VAL A 30 -5.53 12.32 -4.21
CA VAL A 30 -6.74 13.10 -3.94
C VAL A 30 -7.06 13.04 -2.45
N ARG A 31 -7.94 13.92 -1.98
CA ARG A 31 -8.38 13.93 -0.59
C ARG A 31 -9.27 12.72 -0.34
N ALA A 32 -9.04 12.01 0.76
CA ALA A 32 -9.89 10.91 1.18
C ALA A 32 -11.28 11.42 1.55
N LYS A 33 -12.32 10.61 1.30
CA LYS A 33 -13.69 10.98 1.64
C LYS A 33 -13.89 11.16 3.14
N LYS A 34 -13.14 10.41 3.95
CA LYS A 34 -13.16 10.49 5.42
C LYS A 34 -11.77 10.79 5.94
N LEU A 35 -11.68 11.67 6.94
CA LEU A 35 -10.43 11.92 7.64
C LEU A 35 -10.22 10.81 8.66
N MET A 36 -9.06 10.14 8.60
CA MET A 36 -8.77 8.95 9.39
C MET A 36 -7.43 9.06 10.09
N HIS A 37 -7.30 10.06 10.96
CA HIS A 37 -6.09 10.27 11.73
C HIS A 37 -6.08 9.40 12.98
N GLY A 38 -5.05 8.57 13.11
CA GLY A 38 -4.84 7.78 14.31
C GLY A 38 -5.87 6.69 14.56
N LYS A 39 -6.62 6.28 13.53
CA LYS A 39 -7.66 5.25 13.64
C LYS A 39 -7.26 3.99 12.89
N THR A 40 -7.81 2.86 13.33
CA THR A 40 -7.64 1.60 12.62
C THR A 40 -8.78 1.38 11.63
N SER A 41 -8.50 0.59 10.61
CA SER A 41 -9.47 0.17 9.60
C SER A 41 -9.18 -1.24 9.17
N LEU A 42 -10.17 -1.90 8.58
CA LEU A 42 -10.00 -3.22 7.99
C LEU A 42 -9.80 -3.07 6.49
N VAL A 43 -8.84 -3.81 5.95
CA VAL A 43 -8.59 -3.84 4.52
C VAL A 43 -8.68 -5.28 4.00
N ASN A 44 -9.25 -5.42 2.80
CA ASN A 44 -9.20 -6.68 2.04
C ASN A 44 -7.92 -6.67 1.21
N HIS A 45 -7.22 -7.80 1.16
CA HIS A 45 -5.96 -7.89 0.41
C HIS A 45 -5.90 -9.16 -0.44
N SER A 46 -4.90 -9.22 -1.32
CA SER A 46 -4.75 -10.31 -2.27
C SER A 46 -4.28 -11.63 -1.65
N GLY A 47 -3.69 -11.58 -0.46
CA GLY A 47 -3.11 -12.76 0.19
C GLY A 47 -1.82 -13.24 -0.44
N THR A 48 -1.18 -12.43 -1.30
CA THR A 48 0.04 -12.78 -2.01
C THR A 48 1.16 -11.79 -1.69
N GLU A 49 2.40 -12.18 -1.94
CA GLU A 49 3.60 -11.37 -1.75
C GLU A 49 3.67 -10.80 -0.33
N ILE A 50 3.60 -9.47 -0.14
CA ILE A 50 3.71 -8.87 1.19
C ILE A 50 2.55 -9.27 2.12
N PHE A 51 1.43 -9.73 1.56
CA PHE A 51 0.26 -10.15 2.33
C PHE A 51 0.17 -11.67 2.53
N ALA A 52 1.17 -12.42 2.08
CA ALA A 52 1.14 -13.89 2.16
C ALA A 52 1.01 -14.37 3.61
N GLY A 53 0.02 -15.20 3.87
CA GLY A 53 -0.23 -15.77 5.21
C GLY A 53 -0.85 -14.84 6.22
N LEU A 54 -1.18 -13.59 5.85
CA LEU A 54 -1.79 -12.64 6.77
C LEU A 54 -3.31 -12.81 6.81
N PRO A 55 -3.96 -12.48 7.96
CA PRO A 55 -5.41 -12.55 8.04
C PRO A 55 -6.08 -11.59 7.04
N ASN A 56 -7.25 -11.98 6.53
CA ASN A 56 -8.02 -11.18 5.59
C ASN A 56 -9.49 -11.16 6.05
N PRO A 57 -10.05 -10.01 6.44
CA PRO A 57 -9.43 -8.68 6.36
C PRO A 57 -8.33 -8.46 7.40
N LEU A 58 -7.44 -7.53 7.10
CA LEU A 58 -6.34 -7.15 7.98
C LEU A 58 -6.64 -5.81 8.63
N ARG A 59 -6.43 -5.70 9.95
CA ARG A 59 -6.58 -4.43 10.65
C ARG A 59 -5.29 -3.63 10.53
N VAL A 60 -5.40 -2.38 10.06
CA VAL A 60 -4.26 -1.50 9.81
C VAL A 60 -4.46 -0.15 10.46
N MET A 61 -3.34 0.48 10.84
CA MET A 61 -3.33 1.85 11.36
C MET A 61 -3.35 2.83 10.19
N ARG A 62 -4.35 3.69 10.15
CA ARG A 62 -4.49 4.74 9.15
C ARG A 62 -4.16 6.10 9.75
N TYR A 63 -3.32 6.84 9.04
CA TYR A 63 -2.93 8.18 9.48
C TYR A 63 -2.75 9.05 8.24
N HIS A 64 -3.86 9.25 7.49
CA HIS A 64 -3.77 9.98 6.23
C HIS A 64 -5.08 10.72 5.91
N SER A 65 -4.95 11.83 5.20
CA SER A 65 -6.06 12.59 4.62
C SER A 65 -6.06 12.55 3.10
N LEU A 66 -5.01 12.00 2.50
CA LEU A 66 -4.86 11.88 1.06
C LEU A 66 -4.72 10.41 0.68
N ILE A 67 -5.25 10.05 -0.48
CA ILE A 67 -5.17 8.69 -1.03
C ILE A 67 -4.85 8.77 -2.53
N VAL A 68 -4.36 7.66 -3.09
CA VAL A 68 -4.25 7.54 -4.54
C VAL A 68 -5.65 7.29 -5.10
N ASP A 69 -6.07 8.08 -6.09
CA ASP A 69 -7.37 7.94 -6.73
C ASP A 69 -7.44 6.63 -7.51
N SER A 70 -8.38 5.75 -7.13
CA SER A 70 -8.51 4.42 -7.77
C SER A 70 -8.82 4.52 -9.26
N ALA A 71 -9.51 5.57 -9.70
CA ALA A 71 -9.83 5.78 -11.11
C ALA A 71 -8.60 6.20 -11.92
N SER A 72 -7.54 6.70 -11.27
CA SER A 72 -6.34 7.19 -11.94
C SER A 72 -5.20 6.18 -11.95
N VAL A 73 -5.34 5.03 -11.26
CA VAL A 73 -4.26 4.04 -11.16
C VAL A 73 -3.89 3.52 -12.55
N PRO A 74 -2.61 3.66 -12.96
CA PRO A 74 -2.18 3.17 -14.28
C PRO A 74 -2.13 1.64 -14.32
N ASP A 75 -2.17 1.09 -15.53
CA ASP A 75 -2.17 -0.37 -15.72
C ASP A 75 -0.92 -1.06 -15.19
N CYS A 76 0.20 -0.34 -15.07
CA CYS A 76 1.44 -0.93 -14.54
C CYS A 76 1.39 -1.20 -13.03
N LEU A 77 0.40 -0.65 -12.32
CA LEU A 77 0.20 -0.90 -10.89
C LEU A 77 -1.03 -1.79 -10.68
N GLU A 78 -0.85 -2.83 -9.90
CA GLU A 78 -1.94 -3.73 -9.51
C GLU A 78 -2.38 -3.39 -8.09
N ILE A 79 -3.66 -3.10 -7.89
CA ILE A 79 -4.22 -2.85 -6.57
C ILE A 79 -4.28 -4.17 -5.82
N THR A 80 -3.65 -4.22 -4.63
CA THR A 80 -3.57 -5.44 -3.82
C THR A 80 -4.33 -5.37 -2.51
N ALA A 81 -4.75 -4.17 -2.09
CA ALA A 81 -5.58 -4.02 -0.89
C ALA A 81 -6.47 -2.79 -1.01
N THR A 82 -7.71 -2.92 -0.51
CA THR A 82 -8.68 -1.82 -0.46
C THR A 82 -9.39 -1.85 0.88
N ALA A 83 -9.97 -0.71 1.29
CA ALA A 83 -10.76 -0.64 2.51
C ALA A 83 -12.01 -1.51 2.41
N VAL A 84 -12.35 -2.22 3.48
CA VAL A 84 -13.55 -3.07 3.51
C VAL A 84 -14.82 -2.26 3.33
N ASP A 85 -14.89 -1.09 3.97
CA ASP A 85 -16.08 -0.23 3.93
C ASP A 85 -16.16 0.67 2.69
N ASP A 86 -15.07 0.78 1.94
CA ASP A 86 -15.02 1.58 0.71
C ASP A 86 -13.99 0.98 -0.26
N PRO A 87 -14.39 0.07 -1.16
CA PRO A 87 -13.46 -0.56 -2.09
C PRO A 87 -12.78 0.40 -3.07
N SER A 88 -13.26 1.63 -3.21
CA SER A 88 -12.59 2.64 -4.01
C SER A 88 -11.38 3.26 -3.30
N GLU A 89 -11.21 2.99 -2.01
CA GLU A 89 -10.10 3.51 -1.22
C GLU A 89 -8.95 2.50 -1.23
N ILE A 90 -7.87 2.84 -1.94
CA ILE A 90 -6.71 1.96 -2.13
C ILE A 90 -5.83 2.00 -0.89
N HIS A 91 -5.43 0.84 -0.40
CA HIS A 91 -4.52 0.71 0.72
C HIS A 91 -3.19 0.06 0.36
N ALA A 92 -3.10 -0.62 -0.78
CA ALA A 92 -1.84 -1.16 -1.25
C ALA A 92 -1.89 -1.41 -2.76
N PHE A 93 -0.72 -1.35 -3.39
CA PHE A 93 -0.54 -1.77 -4.77
C PHE A 93 0.88 -2.28 -4.97
N ARG A 94 1.11 -2.91 -6.13
CA ARG A 94 2.45 -3.32 -6.54
C ARG A 94 2.62 -2.99 -8.02
N HIS A 95 3.87 -2.76 -8.43
CA HIS A 95 4.17 -2.68 -9.85
C HIS A 95 4.16 -4.09 -10.44
N ARG A 96 3.62 -4.24 -11.65
CA ARG A 96 3.48 -5.57 -12.26
C ARG A 96 4.80 -6.19 -12.69
N SER A 97 5.81 -5.37 -12.98
CA SER A 97 7.11 -5.86 -13.46
C SER A 97 8.30 -5.37 -12.63
N LEU A 98 8.23 -4.21 -12.02
CA LEU A 98 9.31 -3.67 -11.20
C LEU A 98 9.15 -4.09 -9.73
N PRO A 99 10.25 -4.20 -8.96
CA PRO A 99 10.18 -4.57 -7.54
C PRO A 99 9.75 -3.37 -6.68
N VAL A 100 8.53 -2.90 -6.91
CA VAL A 100 7.97 -1.71 -6.24
C VAL A 100 6.62 -2.07 -5.64
N TRP A 101 6.47 -1.83 -4.35
CA TRP A 101 5.23 -2.03 -3.59
C TRP A 101 4.91 -0.77 -2.81
N GLY A 102 3.63 -0.52 -2.59
CA GLY A 102 3.18 0.60 -1.77
C GLY A 102 2.07 0.19 -0.83
N VAL A 103 2.12 0.70 0.40
CA VAL A 103 1.06 0.55 1.39
C VAL A 103 0.69 1.93 1.94
N GLN A 104 -0.60 2.24 2.02
CA GLN A 104 -1.07 3.53 2.53
C GLN A 104 -1.02 3.57 4.05
N PHE A 105 -1.12 2.44 4.71
CA PHE A 105 -1.11 2.33 6.16
C PHE A 105 0.32 2.22 6.70
N HIS A 106 0.46 2.24 8.03
CA HIS A 106 1.75 2.17 8.72
C HIS A 106 1.98 0.75 9.27
N PRO A 107 2.76 -0.10 8.60
CA PRO A 107 3.03 -1.45 9.10
C PRO A 107 3.87 -1.46 10.37
N GLU A 108 4.65 -0.39 10.61
CA GLU A 108 5.47 -0.28 11.81
C GLU A 108 4.65 0.04 13.06
N SER A 109 3.40 0.50 12.93
CA SER A 109 2.55 0.85 14.07
C SER A 109 2.14 -0.40 14.84
N ILE A 110 2.13 -0.33 16.18
CA ILE A 110 1.64 -1.43 17.01
C ILE A 110 0.12 -1.66 16.82
N LEU A 111 -0.59 -0.68 16.28
CA LEU A 111 -2.02 -0.79 15.98
C LEU A 111 -2.28 -1.51 14.65
N THR A 112 -1.25 -1.73 13.83
CA THR A 112 -1.38 -2.53 12.62
C THR A 112 -1.17 -4.00 12.96
N GLN A 113 -2.18 -4.82 12.64
CA GLN A 113 -2.13 -6.26 12.85
C GLN A 113 -1.07 -6.87 11.93
N CYS A 114 -0.22 -7.74 12.50
CA CYS A 114 0.78 -8.48 11.71
C CYS A 114 1.74 -7.61 10.90
N GLY A 115 2.02 -6.38 11.37
CA GLY A 115 2.94 -5.48 10.66
C GLY A 115 4.35 -6.06 10.51
N LYS A 116 4.85 -6.76 11.55
CA LYS A 116 6.16 -7.42 11.50
C LYS A 116 6.20 -8.51 10.45
N GLU A 117 5.14 -9.31 10.36
CA GLU A 117 5.03 -10.40 9.38
C GLU A 117 4.96 -9.84 7.96
N LEU A 118 4.26 -8.72 7.77
CA LEU A 118 4.21 -8.03 6.48
C LEU A 118 5.61 -7.57 6.06
N MET A 119 6.35 -6.95 6.98
CA MET A 119 7.72 -6.50 6.71
C MET A 119 8.64 -7.69 6.43
N ALA A 120 8.48 -8.81 7.17
CA ALA A 120 9.24 -10.02 6.91
C ALA A 120 8.94 -10.59 5.52
N ASN A 121 7.67 -10.55 5.10
CA ASN A 121 7.29 -10.96 3.75
C ASN A 121 7.99 -10.09 2.69
N PHE A 122 8.02 -8.78 2.89
CA PHE A 122 8.73 -7.89 1.98
C PHE A 122 10.21 -8.25 1.90
N MET A 123 10.86 -8.44 3.04
CA MET A 123 12.28 -8.82 3.07
C MET A 123 12.51 -10.15 2.36
N GLY A 124 11.59 -11.10 2.49
CA GLY A 124 11.67 -12.39 1.79
C GLY A 124 11.59 -12.28 0.28
N LEU A 125 10.89 -11.26 -0.24
CA LEU A 125 10.79 -11.03 -1.68
C LEU A 125 12.12 -10.52 -2.28
N LEU A 126 13.06 -10.07 -1.46
CA LEU A 126 14.34 -9.54 -1.92
C LEU A 126 15.40 -10.65 -2.18
N GLN A 127 15.07 -11.88 -1.87
CA GLN A 127 15.99 -13.01 -1.97
C GLN A 127 15.77 -13.83 -3.23
#